data_837abb4e65bed7b485021eee1b4cc6c2
#
_entry.id   837abb4e65bed7b485021eee1b4cc6c2
#
_cell.length_a   1.000
_cell.length_b   1.000
_cell.length_c   1.000
_cell.angle_alpha   90.00
_cell.angle_beta   90.00
_cell.angle_gamma   90.00
#
_symmetry.space_group_name_H-M   'P 1'
#
loop_
_entity.id
_entity.type
_entity.pdbx_description
1 polymer ?
#
loop_
_entity_poly.entity_id
_entity_poly.type
_entity_poly.pdbx_seq_one_letter_code
_entity_poly.pdbx_strand_id
1 'polypeptide(L)'
;MNKVYNRIESIVGNVITVRANGVKYNELAQIRTRFGKSLAQVNKIDGDLVSLQVFAGGQGVSTGDEVRFLGKEMRVSFGEELLGRIFDGSGEPRDNGPALTENMKPIGGPSVNPTKRILANRMMRTNIPMIDMFNTLVVSQKLPIFSISGEPYNQLLARIAMQAEADVIVLGGMGLKYDDFLYFKDALSKGGALSKTVMFIHTASDPTVECMMIPDMVLAVAEQFALQNKDVLVLLTDMTNFADAMKEIAITQEQVPSNRGYPGDLYSQLAARYEKAVDFADSGSVTVLAVTTMPGDDVTHPVPDNTGYITEGQYYLKGGRIEPFGSLSRLKQNVNGKTRRDHRALMDGMIRLYSSYKETLEKKNMGFSMSRWDEKLLKYGTMFEKKMMDLSVNLTLEEALDLGWEILADCFQKDETGIKSDLTAEFWPKK
;
A
#
# COMPACT_ATOMS: atom_id res chain seq x y z
N MET A 1 -34.62 14.60 -2.32
CA MET A 1 -35.16 15.70 -1.48
C MET A 1 -34.27 15.77 -0.23
N ASN A 2 -33.57 16.86 -0.02
CA ASN A 2 -32.69 17.00 1.15
C ASN A 2 -33.56 17.12 2.41
N LYS A 3 -33.38 16.20 3.38
CA LYS A 3 -34.07 16.22 4.65
C LYS A 3 -33.24 17.02 5.65
N VAL A 4 -33.87 17.94 6.35
CA VAL A 4 -33.22 18.83 7.33
C VAL A 4 -33.84 18.58 8.70
N TYR A 5 -32.97 18.39 9.70
CA TYR A 5 -33.35 18.19 11.08
C TYR A 5 -32.61 19.21 11.98
N ASN A 6 -33.31 19.87 12.87
CA ASN A 6 -32.76 20.96 13.69
C ASN A 6 -32.56 20.54 15.16
N ARG A 7 -32.48 19.24 15.41
CA ARG A 7 -32.29 18.71 16.76
C ARG A 7 -31.39 17.50 16.74
N ILE A 8 -30.27 17.61 17.40
CA ILE A 8 -29.38 16.50 17.72
C ILE A 8 -29.76 15.96 19.10
N GLU A 9 -30.04 14.66 19.19
CA GLU A 9 -30.46 14.00 20.43
C GLU A 9 -29.28 13.76 21.37
N SER A 10 -28.14 13.40 20.86
CA SER A 10 -26.92 13.18 21.64
C SER A 10 -25.65 13.46 20.84
N ILE A 11 -24.58 13.80 21.55
CA ILE A 11 -23.24 14.02 21.00
C ILE A 11 -22.27 13.24 21.90
N VAL A 12 -21.58 12.24 21.35
CA VAL A 12 -20.59 11.41 22.05
C VAL A 12 -19.30 11.35 21.22
N GLY A 13 -18.27 12.04 21.66
CA GLY A 13 -17.04 12.16 20.89
C GLY A 13 -17.29 12.76 19.49
N ASN A 14 -17.01 11.98 18.46
CA ASN A 14 -17.22 12.37 17.05
C ASN A 14 -18.54 11.82 16.48
N VAL A 15 -19.39 11.22 17.28
CA VAL A 15 -20.70 10.67 16.87
C VAL A 15 -21.82 11.55 17.36
N ILE A 16 -22.74 11.90 16.47
CA ILE A 16 -23.99 12.54 16.80
C ILE A 16 -25.16 11.61 16.49
N THR A 17 -26.23 11.69 17.27
CA THR A 17 -27.46 10.94 17.02
C THR A 17 -28.62 11.90 16.78
N VAL A 18 -29.37 11.64 15.71
CA VAL A 18 -30.57 12.41 15.36
C VAL A 18 -31.75 11.48 15.10
N ARG A 19 -32.98 11.97 15.27
CA ARG A 19 -34.17 11.25 14.82
C ARG A 19 -34.46 11.58 13.38
N ALA A 20 -34.38 10.58 12.50
CA ALA A 20 -34.59 10.76 11.07
C ALA A 20 -35.22 9.50 10.43
N ASN A 21 -36.02 9.70 9.40
CA ASN A 21 -36.67 8.62 8.68
C ASN A 21 -36.30 8.59 7.18
N GLY A 22 -36.16 7.37 6.62
CA GLY A 22 -35.87 7.15 5.22
C GLY A 22 -34.48 7.66 4.83
N VAL A 23 -33.52 7.50 5.71
CA VAL A 23 -32.09 7.74 5.53
C VAL A 23 -31.43 6.39 5.23
N LYS A 24 -30.33 6.39 4.48
CA LYS A 24 -29.61 5.19 4.11
C LYS A 24 -28.30 5.07 4.91
N TYR A 25 -27.87 3.84 5.11
CA TYR A 25 -26.52 3.56 5.60
C TYR A 25 -25.47 4.13 4.63
N ASN A 26 -24.36 4.67 5.15
CA ASN A 26 -23.32 5.40 4.41
C ASN A 26 -23.78 6.71 3.73
N GLU A 27 -25.02 7.17 3.93
CA GLU A 27 -25.48 8.45 3.40
C GLU A 27 -24.72 9.60 4.06
N LEU A 28 -24.31 10.57 3.28
CA LEU A 28 -23.68 11.79 3.78
C LEU A 28 -24.72 12.76 4.32
N ALA A 29 -24.33 13.45 5.39
CA ALA A 29 -25.03 14.61 5.92
C ALA A 29 -24.09 15.78 6.08
N GLN A 30 -24.63 16.99 6.08
CA GLN A 30 -23.93 18.22 6.38
C GLN A 30 -24.46 18.76 7.70
N ILE A 31 -23.56 18.99 8.65
CA ILE A 31 -23.86 19.63 9.92
C ILE A 31 -23.49 21.10 9.80
N ARG A 32 -24.42 21.98 10.15
CA ARG A 32 -24.20 23.42 10.15
C ARG A 32 -24.02 23.90 11.59
N THR A 33 -22.79 24.16 11.97
CA THR A 33 -22.42 24.69 13.28
C THR A 33 -22.18 26.19 13.21
N ARG A 34 -22.04 26.82 14.35
CA ARG A 34 -21.64 28.24 14.43
C ARG A 34 -20.24 28.54 13.87
N PHE A 35 -19.41 27.52 13.72
CA PHE A 35 -18.03 27.64 13.20
C PHE A 35 -17.91 27.31 11.71
N GLY A 36 -18.98 26.87 11.07
CA GLY A 36 -18.99 26.48 9.67
C GLY A 36 -19.80 25.22 9.38
N LYS A 37 -19.48 24.58 8.27
CA LYS A 37 -20.14 23.35 7.83
C LYS A 37 -19.16 22.19 8.00
N SER A 38 -19.62 21.06 8.50
CA SER A 38 -18.90 19.82 8.58
C SER A 38 -19.65 18.71 7.86
N LEU A 39 -18.94 17.79 7.20
CA LEU A 39 -19.53 16.57 6.70
C LEU A 39 -19.66 15.53 7.81
N ALA A 40 -20.67 14.69 7.68
CA ALA A 40 -20.85 13.51 8.50
C ALA A 40 -21.41 12.37 7.66
N GLN A 41 -21.22 11.14 8.11
CA GLN A 41 -21.70 9.94 7.44
C GLN A 41 -22.56 9.10 8.39
N VAL A 42 -23.66 8.58 7.86
CA VAL A 42 -24.52 7.64 8.59
C VAL A 42 -23.78 6.33 8.79
N ASN A 43 -23.59 5.93 10.04
CA ASN A 43 -22.88 4.71 10.41
C ASN A 43 -23.74 3.71 11.20
N LYS A 44 -24.92 4.14 11.73
CA LYS A 44 -25.86 3.26 12.42
C LYS A 44 -27.29 3.78 12.24
N ILE A 45 -28.20 2.88 12.03
CA ILE A 45 -29.66 3.17 11.99
C ILE A 45 -30.34 2.17 12.91
N ASP A 46 -31.03 2.69 13.94
CA ASP A 46 -31.81 1.91 14.91
C ASP A 46 -33.21 2.49 14.99
N GLY A 47 -34.15 1.95 14.23
CA GLY A 47 -35.47 2.51 14.06
C GLY A 47 -35.40 3.91 13.43
N ASP A 48 -35.84 4.94 14.18
CA ASP A 48 -35.76 6.35 13.80
C ASP A 48 -34.50 7.07 14.34
N LEU A 49 -33.69 6.38 15.15
CA LEU A 49 -32.43 6.91 15.66
C LEU A 49 -31.32 6.63 14.66
N VAL A 50 -30.71 7.69 14.14
CA VAL A 50 -29.64 7.65 13.15
C VAL A 50 -28.37 8.23 13.77
N SER A 51 -27.32 7.42 13.84
CA SER A 51 -26.01 7.88 14.30
C SER A 51 -25.15 8.26 13.08
N LEU A 52 -24.52 9.42 13.21
CA LEU A 52 -23.64 9.97 12.18
C LEU A 52 -22.25 10.21 12.76
N GLN A 53 -21.26 9.76 12.05
CA GLN A 53 -19.86 10.06 12.32
C GLN A 53 -19.50 11.40 11.69
N VAL A 54 -19.07 12.36 12.50
CA VAL A 54 -18.70 13.70 12.03
C VAL A 54 -17.24 13.73 11.59
N PHE A 55 -16.97 14.18 10.37
CA PHE A 55 -15.61 14.17 9.80
C PHE A 55 -14.67 15.13 10.52
N ALA A 56 -15.07 16.37 10.74
CA ALA A 56 -14.27 17.35 11.48
C ALA A 56 -14.28 17.18 13.01
N GLY A 57 -14.84 16.06 13.50
CA GLY A 57 -15.02 15.81 14.93
C GLY A 57 -16.23 16.50 15.53
N GLY A 58 -16.59 16.10 16.76
CA GLY A 58 -17.74 16.64 17.47
C GLY A 58 -17.50 18.01 18.16
N GLN A 59 -16.29 18.54 18.11
CA GLN A 59 -15.95 19.81 18.74
C GLN A 59 -16.75 20.98 18.11
N GLY A 60 -17.44 21.72 18.94
CA GLY A 60 -18.24 22.87 18.50
C GLY A 60 -19.60 22.49 17.91
N VAL A 61 -19.96 21.23 17.84
CA VAL A 61 -21.32 20.78 17.52
C VAL A 61 -22.22 20.96 18.75
N SER A 62 -23.40 21.50 18.54
CA SER A 62 -24.44 21.75 19.56
C SER A 62 -25.70 20.96 19.24
N THR A 63 -26.47 20.61 20.27
CA THR A 63 -27.75 19.92 20.08
C THR A 63 -28.79 20.72 19.31
N GLY A 64 -28.59 22.03 19.15
CA GLY A 64 -29.43 22.90 18.32
C GLY A 64 -28.95 23.08 16.87
N ASP A 65 -27.85 22.43 16.48
CA ASP A 65 -27.30 22.57 15.14
C ASP A 65 -28.14 21.83 14.08
N GLU A 66 -28.13 22.37 12.85
CA GLU A 66 -28.84 21.79 11.71
C GLU A 66 -28.08 20.62 11.12
N VAL A 67 -28.76 19.49 10.93
CA VAL A 67 -28.26 18.32 10.21
C VAL A 67 -29.06 18.15 8.92
N ARG A 68 -28.38 18.20 7.78
CA ARG A 68 -28.97 18.06 6.46
C ARG A 68 -28.46 16.79 5.78
N PHE A 69 -29.32 15.81 5.58
CA PHE A 69 -29.00 14.62 4.81
C PHE A 69 -28.94 14.95 3.31
N LEU A 70 -27.89 14.44 2.64
CA LEU A 70 -27.60 14.82 1.26
C LEU A 70 -28.19 13.84 0.22
N GLY A 71 -28.74 12.70 0.67
CA GLY A 71 -29.33 11.69 -0.21
C GLY A 71 -28.32 10.96 -1.09
N LYS A 72 -27.03 11.07 -0.79
CA LYS A 72 -25.93 10.46 -1.55
C LYS A 72 -24.83 9.95 -0.63
N GLU A 73 -24.12 8.95 -1.11
CA GLU A 73 -22.90 8.40 -0.49
C GLU A 73 -21.68 9.28 -0.81
N MET A 74 -20.56 8.97 -0.13
CA MET A 74 -19.27 9.60 -0.43
C MET A 74 -18.88 9.30 -1.88
N ARG A 75 -18.38 10.33 -2.55
CA ARG A 75 -17.96 10.27 -3.94
C ARG A 75 -16.63 10.98 -4.12
N VAL A 76 -15.86 10.51 -5.08
CA VAL A 76 -14.63 11.14 -5.53
C VAL A 76 -14.80 11.60 -6.98
N SER A 77 -14.23 12.74 -7.33
CA SER A 77 -14.14 13.17 -8.73
C SER A 77 -13.21 12.22 -9.49
N PHE A 78 -13.50 12.02 -10.77
CA PHE A 78 -12.68 11.17 -11.63
C PHE A 78 -12.47 11.84 -13.00
N GLY A 79 -11.20 11.90 -13.40
CA GLY A 79 -10.76 12.42 -14.69
C GLY A 79 -9.24 12.52 -14.73
N GLU A 80 -8.68 12.83 -15.89
CA GLU A 80 -7.24 13.06 -16.05
C GLU A 80 -6.73 14.26 -15.23
N GLU A 81 -7.62 15.19 -14.90
CA GLU A 81 -7.36 16.35 -14.04
C GLU A 81 -6.99 16.00 -12.59
N LEU A 82 -7.18 14.74 -12.17
CA LEU A 82 -6.67 14.23 -10.90
C LEU A 82 -5.15 14.05 -10.89
N LEU A 83 -4.55 13.86 -12.06
CA LEU A 83 -3.10 13.60 -12.15
C LEU A 83 -2.30 14.82 -11.69
N GLY A 84 -1.33 14.58 -10.84
CA GLY A 84 -0.52 15.61 -10.19
C GLY A 84 -1.14 16.27 -8.98
N ARG A 85 -2.37 15.90 -8.60
CA ARG A 85 -3.15 16.52 -7.51
C ARG A 85 -3.03 15.78 -6.18
N ILE A 86 -3.28 16.54 -5.12
CA ILE A 86 -3.25 16.04 -3.74
C ILE A 86 -4.57 16.42 -3.04
N PHE A 87 -5.23 15.43 -2.47
CA PHE A 87 -6.51 15.56 -1.78
C PHE A 87 -6.40 15.05 -0.34
N ASP A 88 -7.32 15.49 0.53
CA ASP A 88 -7.50 14.91 1.86
C ASP A 88 -8.48 13.71 1.87
N GLY A 89 -8.78 13.18 3.06
CA GLY A 89 -9.69 12.06 3.21
C GLY A 89 -11.18 12.41 3.04
N SER A 90 -11.51 13.67 2.84
CA SER A 90 -12.84 14.12 2.44
C SER A 90 -12.96 14.38 0.92
N GLY A 91 -11.84 14.26 0.20
CA GLY A 91 -11.75 14.54 -1.24
C GLY A 91 -11.54 16.01 -1.58
N GLU A 92 -11.25 16.85 -0.57
CA GLU A 92 -10.95 18.27 -0.78
C GLU A 92 -9.46 18.48 -1.13
N PRO A 93 -9.14 19.45 -2.00
CA PRO A 93 -7.76 19.69 -2.39
C PRO A 93 -6.84 20.13 -1.25
N ARG A 94 -5.66 19.50 -1.14
CA ARG A 94 -4.56 19.91 -0.24
C ARG A 94 -3.41 20.61 -0.95
N ASP A 95 -3.49 20.76 -2.26
CA ASP A 95 -2.46 21.38 -3.10
C ASP A 95 -2.75 22.83 -3.47
N ASN A 96 -3.77 23.44 -2.85
CA ASN A 96 -4.30 24.77 -3.18
C ASN A 96 -4.87 24.89 -4.61
N GLY A 97 -5.08 23.76 -5.29
CA GLY A 97 -5.76 23.75 -6.59
C GLY A 97 -7.28 23.87 -6.44
N PRO A 98 -8.01 24.02 -7.55
CA PRO A 98 -9.48 24.10 -7.53
C PRO A 98 -10.10 22.77 -7.07
N ALA A 99 -11.25 22.86 -6.42
CA ALA A 99 -12.07 21.67 -6.12
C ALA A 99 -12.58 21.05 -7.43
N LEU A 100 -12.56 19.71 -7.50
CA LEU A 100 -13.09 18.96 -8.62
C LEU A 100 -14.49 18.48 -8.28
N THR A 101 -15.47 18.83 -9.08
CA THR A 101 -16.89 18.56 -8.82
C THR A 101 -17.59 17.77 -9.93
N GLU A 102 -16.87 17.53 -11.02
CA GLU A 102 -17.39 16.82 -12.19
C GLU A 102 -17.10 15.30 -12.11
N ASN A 103 -17.82 14.52 -12.87
CA ASN A 103 -17.63 13.06 -13.01
C ASN A 103 -17.53 12.29 -11.67
N MET A 104 -18.34 12.67 -10.69
CA MET A 104 -18.32 12.09 -9.35
C MET A 104 -18.66 10.59 -9.36
N LYS A 105 -17.77 9.76 -8.84
CA LYS A 105 -17.93 8.31 -8.70
C LYS A 105 -18.08 7.92 -7.22
N PRO A 106 -18.94 6.94 -6.88
CA PRO A 106 -19.01 6.44 -5.51
C PRO A 106 -17.68 5.75 -5.15
N ILE A 107 -17.23 5.91 -3.91
CA ILE A 107 -15.99 5.28 -3.43
C ILE A 107 -16.22 3.85 -2.93
N GLY A 108 -17.44 3.52 -2.52
CA GLY A 108 -17.82 2.17 -2.08
C GLY A 108 -18.30 1.28 -3.23
N GLY A 109 -18.64 0.07 -2.87
CA GLY A 109 -19.24 -0.90 -3.78
C GLY A 109 -18.39 -2.15 -3.99
N PRO A 110 -18.99 -3.20 -4.58
CA PRO A 110 -18.30 -4.45 -4.82
C PRO A 110 -17.18 -4.27 -5.86
N SER A 111 -16.21 -5.16 -5.81
CA SER A 111 -15.23 -5.30 -6.90
C SER A 111 -15.93 -5.61 -8.22
N VAL A 112 -15.28 -5.24 -9.33
CA VAL A 112 -15.78 -5.58 -10.67
C VAL A 112 -16.01 -7.09 -10.81
N ASN A 113 -17.07 -7.44 -11.52
CA ASN A 113 -17.49 -8.82 -11.73
C ASN A 113 -16.30 -9.73 -12.10
N PRO A 114 -16.11 -10.85 -11.40
CA PRO A 114 -15.01 -11.80 -11.66
C PRO A 114 -14.89 -12.28 -13.11
N THR A 115 -15.99 -12.33 -13.87
CA THR A 115 -15.95 -12.73 -15.29
C THR A 115 -15.16 -11.77 -16.19
N LYS A 116 -14.89 -10.57 -15.74
CA LYS A 116 -14.05 -9.58 -16.44
C LYS A 116 -12.58 -9.66 -16.06
N ARG A 117 -12.21 -10.56 -15.17
CA ARG A 117 -10.84 -10.71 -14.65
C ARG A 117 -10.09 -11.80 -15.39
N ILE A 118 -8.80 -11.57 -15.64
CA ILE A 118 -7.87 -12.58 -16.12
C ILE A 118 -6.84 -12.92 -15.04
N LEU A 119 -6.20 -14.08 -15.20
CA LEU A 119 -5.14 -14.49 -14.30
C LEU A 119 -3.88 -13.65 -14.53
N ALA A 120 -3.30 -13.20 -13.45
CA ALA A 120 -2.04 -12.46 -13.42
C ALA A 120 -0.90 -13.24 -14.13
N ASN A 121 -0.34 -12.65 -15.17
CA ASN A 121 0.68 -13.30 -15.99
C ASN A 121 1.73 -12.34 -16.59
N ARG A 122 1.71 -11.07 -16.19
CA ARG A 122 2.66 -10.02 -16.59
C ARG A 122 3.45 -9.53 -15.39
N MET A 123 4.75 -9.28 -15.56
CA MET A 123 5.57 -8.67 -14.53
C MET A 123 5.27 -7.17 -14.43
N MET A 124 5.14 -6.65 -13.22
CA MET A 124 5.18 -5.22 -12.91
C MET A 124 6.63 -4.86 -12.57
N ARG A 125 7.30 -4.14 -13.45
CA ARG A 125 8.70 -3.73 -13.24
C ARG A 125 8.76 -2.54 -12.30
N THR A 126 9.58 -2.67 -11.27
CA THR A 126 9.80 -1.61 -10.27
C THR A 126 11.18 -0.97 -10.36
N ASN A 127 12.07 -1.57 -11.14
CA ASN A 127 13.50 -1.22 -11.24
C ASN A 127 14.23 -1.26 -9.89
N ILE A 128 13.73 -2.09 -8.98
CA ILE A 128 14.33 -2.40 -7.67
C ILE A 128 14.74 -3.87 -7.71
N PRO A 129 16.05 -4.21 -7.71
CA PRO A 129 16.52 -5.59 -7.86
C PRO A 129 15.92 -6.56 -6.85
N MET A 130 15.74 -6.15 -5.60
CA MET A 130 15.16 -7.01 -4.55
C MET A 130 13.69 -7.37 -4.80
N ILE A 131 12.97 -6.57 -5.59
CA ILE A 131 11.63 -6.87 -6.07
C ILE A 131 11.72 -7.62 -7.40
N ASP A 132 12.28 -6.99 -8.42
CA ASP A 132 12.19 -7.47 -9.79
C ASP A 132 12.93 -8.79 -10.02
N MET A 133 14.12 -8.95 -9.43
CA MET A 133 14.93 -10.16 -9.58
C MET A 133 14.59 -11.25 -8.55
N PHE A 134 14.36 -10.89 -7.27
CA PHE A 134 14.26 -11.87 -6.19
C PHE A 134 12.81 -12.20 -5.79
N ASN A 135 11.91 -11.23 -5.82
CA ASN A 135 10.53 -11.37 -5.36
C ASN A 135 9.54 -10.73 -6.33
N THR A 136 9.65 -11.08 -7.60
CA THR A 136 8.97 -10.46 -8.74
C THR A 136 7.52 -10.10 -8.47
N LEU A 137 7.20 -8.81 -8.57
CA LEU A 137 5.85 -8.29 -8.53
C LEU A 137 5.13 -8.61 -9.85
N VAL A 138 3.92 -9.11 -9.75
CA VAL A 138 3.08 -9.45 -10.90
C VAL A 138 1.93 -8.45 -11.00
N VAL A 139 1.58 -8.04 -12.20
CA VAL A 139 0.44 -7.16 -12.46
C VAL A 139 -0.83 -7.74 -11.82
N SER A 140 -1.64 -6.90 -11.22
CA SER A 140 -2.83 -7.24 -10.42
C SER A 140 -2.57 -7.99 -9.10
N GLN A 141 -1.33 -8.17 -8.70
CA GLN A 141 -0.99 -8.74 -7.41
C GLN A 141 -1.25 -7.74 -6.28
N LYS A 142 -1.66 -8.27 -5.14
CA LYS A 142 -1.79 -7.53 -3.88
C LYS A 142 -0.76 -8.05 -2.88
N LEU A 143 0.17 -7.20 -2.48
CA LEU A 143 1.25 -7.53 -1.55
C LEU A 143 1.36 -6.50 -0.43
N PRO A 144 1.46 -6.94 0.84
CA PRO A 144 1.86 -6.07 1.92
C PRO A 144 3.38 -5.86 1.91
N ILE A 145 3.79 -4.70 2.39
CA ILE A 145 5.14 -4.42 2.84
C ILE A 145 5.11 -4.43 4.36
N PHE A 146 5.48 -5.56 4.96
CA PHE A 146 5.60 -5.68 6.40
C PHE A 146 6.83 -4.95 6.91
N SER A 147 6.64 -4.13 7.91
CA SER A 147 7.69 -3.30 8.48
C SER A 147 7.42 -3.01 9.96
N ILE A 148 8.41 -2.50 10.66
CA ILE A 148 8.24 -1.93 12.00
C ILE A 148 8.27 -0.41 11.92
N SER A 149 7.73 0.24 12.95
CA SER A 149 7.82 1.71 13.05
C SER A 149 9.28 2.17 13.08
N GLY A 150 9.59 3.20 12.31
CA GLY A 150 10.94 3.75 12.19
C GLY A 150 11.76 3.21 11.01
N GLU A 151 11.33 2.15 10.35
CA GLU A 151 11.92 1.71 9.08
C GLU A 151 11.54 2.68 7.93
N PRO A 152 12.35 2.79 6.87
CA PRO A 152 12.12 3.76 5.79
C PRO A 152 11.10 3.28 4.74
N TYR A 153 9.96 2.75 5.16
CA TYR A 153 8.94 2.23 4.24
C TYR A 153 8.32 3.30 3.34
N ASN A 154 8.19 4.55 3.83
CA ASN A 154 7.72 5.65 3.00
C ASN A 154 8.75 6.02 1.92
N GLN A 155 10.06 5.88 2.21
CA GLN A 155 11.12 6.06 1.22
C GLN A 155 11.04 4.96 0.14
N LEU A 156 10.83 3.71 0.54
CA LEU A 156 10.63 2.60 -0.39
C LEU A 156 9.42 2.85 -1.30
N LEU A 157 8.27 3.27 -0.75
CA LEU A 157 7.09 3.58 -1.57
C LEU A 157 7.33 4.73 -2.56
N ALA A 158 7.99 5.81 -2.11
CA ALA A 158 8.35 6.91 -3.00
C ALA A 158 9.28 6.45 -4.13
N ARG A 159 10.24 5.58 -3.83
CA ARG A 159 11.14 4.97 -4.84
C ARG A 159 10.36 4.14 -5.85
N ILE A 160 9.46 3.27 -5.38
CA ILE A 160 8.59 2.46 -6.25
C ILE A 160 7.74 3.38 -7.14
N ALA A 161 7.14 4.43 -6.59
CA ALA A 161 6.34 5.38 -7.36
C ALA A 161 7.13 6.09 -8.47
N MET A 162 8.40 6.43 -8.20
CA MET A 162 9.26 7.09 -9.19
C MET A 162 9.76 6.14 -10.29
N GLN A 163 10.00 4.87 -9.96
CA GLN A 163 10.73 3.93 -10.82
C GLN A 163 9.83 2.92 -11.53
N ALA A 164 8.65 2.60 -10.95
CA ALA A 164 7.79 1.58 -11.52
C ALA A 164 7.26 1.94 -12.92
N GLU A 165 7.22 0.92 -13.77
CA GLU A 165 6.65 1.01 -15.10
C GLU A 165 5.12 0.88 -15.04
N ALA A 166 4.48 1.86 -14.42
CA ALA A 166 3.02 1.99 -14.35
C ALA A 166 2.59 3.29 -15.03
N ASP A 167 1.41 3.26 -15.70
CA ASP A 167 0.85 4.44 -16.36
C ASP A 167 0.40 5.48 -15.34
N VAL A 168 -0.22 5.02 -14.25
CA VAL A 168 -0.75 5.87 -13.19
C VAL A 168 -0.37 5.29 -11.83
N ILE A 169 0.00 6.18 -10.92
CA ILE A 169 0.21 5.87 -9.50
C ILE A 169 -0.94 6.50 -8.70
N VAL A 170 -1.57 5.73 -7.83
CA VAL A 170 -2.53 6.28 -6.86
C VAL A 170 -2.01 5.98 -5.45
N LEU A 171 -1.61 7.03 -4.73
CA LEU A 171 -1.00 6.93 -3.41
C LEU A 171 -2.02 7.33 -2.34
N GLY A 172 -2.21 6.45 -1.36
CA GLY A 172 -3.03 6.69 -0.18
C GLY A 172 -2.20 6.71 1.09
N GLY A 173 -2.19 7.84 1.78
CA GLY A 173 -1.52 8.01 3.07
C GLY A 173 -2.53 8.03 4.21
N MET A 174 -2.34 7.19 5.22
CA MET A 174 -3.22 7.03 6.37
C MET A 174 -2.44 7.26 7.67
N GLY A 175 -2.78 8.31 8.42
CA GLY A 175 -2.10 8.66 9.67
C GLY A 175 -0.66 9.12 9.48
N LEU A 176 -0.32 9.72 8.36
CA LEU A 176 1.04 10.20 8.09
C LEU A 176 1.43 11.32 9.05
N LYS A 177 2.70 11.35 9.43
CA LYS A 177 3.30 12.57 9.98
C LYS A 177 3.35 13.63 8.89
N TYR A 178 3.28 14.90 9.28
CA TYR A 178 3.34 15.99 8.30
C TYR A 178 4.65 15.99 7.48
N ASP A 179 5.76 15.64 8.11
CA ASP A 179 7.06 15.52 7.43
C ASP A 179 7.08 14.40 6.39
N ASP A 180 6.41 13.26 6.65
CA ASP A 180 6.28 12.17 5.67
C ASP A 180 5.45 12.61 4.46
N PHE A 181 4.38 13.38 4.69
CA PHE A 181 3.62 13.96 3.60
C PHE A 181 4.46 14.91 2.73
N LEU A 182 5.20 15.82 3.37
CA LEU A 182 6.11 16.73 2.66
C LEU A 182 7.19 15.96 1.89
N TYR A 183 7.72 14.89 2.49
CA TYR A 183 8.68 14.02 1.84
C TYR A 183 8.13 13.41 0.54
N PHE A 184 6.91 12.82 0.57
CA PHE A 184 6.29 12.26 -0.64
C PHE A 184 6.11 13.34 -1.72
N LYS A 185 5.55 14.48 -1.36
CA LYS A 185 5.34 15.60 -2.30
C LYS A 185 6.65 16.05 -2.95
N ASP A 186 7.70 16.25 -2.16
CA ASP A 186 9.01 16.70 -2.64
C ASP A 186 9.69 15.63 -3.50
N ALA A 187 9.73 14.39 -3.05
CA ALA A 187 10.35 13.27 -3.76
C ALA A 187 9.69 13.02 -5.13
N LEU A 188 8.36 12.95 -5.18
CA LEU A 188 7.63 12.74 -6.43
C LEU A 188 7.74 13.92 -7.39
N SER A 189 7.75 15.15 -6.87
CA SER A 189 7.94 16.36 -7.68
C SER A 189 9.34 16.39 -8.30
N LYS A 190 10.39 16.20 -7.50
CA LYS A 190 11.79 16.17 -7.96
C LYS A 190 12.10 14.99 -8.86
N GLY A 191 11.48 13.84 -8.59
CA GLY A 191 11.62 12.62 -9.38
C GLY A 191 10.81 12.60 -10.67
N GLY A 192 10.03 13.66 -10.97
CA GLY A 192 9.21 13.76 -12.18
C GLY A 192 7.99 12.83 -12.22
N ALA A 193 7.70 12.11 -11.13
CA ALA A 193 6.60 11.16 -11.06
C ALA A 193 5.27 11.80 -10.62
N LEU A 194 5.28 13.02 -10.09
CA LEU A 194 4.06 13.68 -9.61
C LEU A 194 3.00 13.81 -10.69
N SER A 195 3.39 14.12 -11.93
CA SER A 195 2.46 14.28 -13.07
C SER A 195 1.67 13.02 -13.45
N LYS A 196 2.12 11.83 -13.04
CA LYS A 196 1.40 10.55 -13.22
C LYS A 196 0.82 10.02 -11.90
N THR A 197 0.86 10.82 -10.81
CA THR A 197 0.46 10.39 -9.47
C THR A 197 -0.74 11.18 -8.98
N VAL A 198 -1.71 10.50 -8.40
CA VAL A 198 -2.79 11.09 -7.59
C VAL A 198 -2.54 10.72 -6.13
N MET A 199 -2.64 11.68 -5.22
CA MET A 199 -2.41 11.44 -3.79
C MET A 199 -3.67 11.75 -2.98
N PHE A 200 -4.07 10.82 -2.12
CA PHE A 200 -5.07 11.02 -1.07
C PHE A 200 -4.39 10.88 0.29
N ILE A 201 -4.34 11.94 1.07
CA ILE A 201 -3.49 12.02 2.27
C ILE A 201 -4.32 12.38 3.49
N HIS A 202 -4.29 11.50 4.47
CA HIS A 202 -4.71 11.76 5.83
C HIS A 202 -3.47 11.85 6.73
N THR A 203 -3.33 12.95 7.44
CA THR A 203 -2.24 13.14 8.42
C THR A 203 -2.72 12.79 9.83
N ALA A 204 -1.80 12.57 10.76
CA ALA A 204 -2.13 12.21 12.14
C ALA A 204 -2.96 13.27 12.90
N SER A 205 -3.05 14.49 12.38
CA SER A 205 -3.87 15.58 12.94
C SER A 205 -5.27 15.67 12.34
N ASP A 206 -5.54 14.92 11.27
CA ASP A 206 -6.83 14.94 10.60
C ASP A 206 -7.84 14.01 11.30
N PRO A 207 -9.14 14.19 11.07
CA PRO A 207 -10.16 13.35 11.68
C PRO A 207 -10.06 11.87 11.31
N THR A 208 -10.20 10.97 12.28
CA THR A 208 -10.09 9.52 12.12
C THR A 208 -10.97 8.94 11.00
N VAL A 209 -12.15 9.53 10.76
CA VAL A 209 -13.06 9.09 9.69
C VAL A 209 -12.44 9.27 8.31
N GLU A 210 -11.70 10.33 8.09
CA GLU A 210 -11.01 10.56 6.83
C GLU A 210 -9.95 9.49 6.55
N CYS A 211 -9.28 8.99 7.60
CA CYS A 211 -8.36 7.85 7.49
C CYS A 211 -9.04 6.63 6.85
N MET A 212 -10.28 6.34 7.26
CA MET A 212 -11.04 5.21 6.73
C MET A 212 -11.47 5.39 5.27
N MET A 213 -11.64 6.62 4.80
CA MET A 213 -12.07 6.90 3.44
C MET A 213 -10.93 6.77 2.42
N ILE A 214 -9.68 6.96 2.84
CA ILE A 214 -8.51 6.97 1.94
C ILE A 214 -8.42 5.71 1.06
N PRO A 215 -8.42 4.47 1.59
CA PRO A 215 -8.28 3.29 0.73
C PRO A 215 -9.41 3.18 -0.30
N ASP A 216 -10.63 3.53 0.09
CA ASP A 216 -11.80 3.44 -0.79
C ASP A 216 -11.74 4.49 -1.91
N MET A 217 -11.28 5.72 -1.65
CA MET A 217 -11.06 6.75 -2.68
C MET A 217 -9.95 6.35 -3.64
N VAL A 218 -8.81 5.90 -3.10
CA VAL A 218 -7.66 5.43 -3.88
C VAL A 218 -8.06 4.31 -4.84
N LEU A 219 -8.76 3.28 -4.32
CA LEU A 219 -9.16 2.13 -5.11
C LEU A 219 -10.26 2.45 -6.11
N ALA A 220 -11.19 3.36 -5.79
CA ALA A 220 -12.20 3.81 -6.73
C ALA A 220 -11.58 4.56 -7.91
N VAL A 221 -10.61 5.43 -7.66
CA VAL A 221 -9.88 6.16 -8.72
C VAL A 221 -9.02 5.19 -9.54
N ALA A 222 -8.30 4.28 -8.88
CA ALA A 222 -7.48 3.28 -9.57
C ALA A 222 -8.30 2.39 -10.51
N GLU A 223 -9.46 1.90 -10.06
CA GLU A 223 -10.38 1.10 -10.88
C GLU A 223 -10.86 1.86 -12.13
N GLN A 224 -11.18 3.15 -11.99
CA GLN A 224 -11.63 3.95 -13.13
C GLN A 224 -10.51 4.16 -14.17
N PHE A 225 -9.27 4.41 -13.74
CA PHE A 225 -8.13 4.47 -14.67
C PHE A 225 -7.86 3.13 -15.34
N ALA A 226 -7.94 2.02 -14.60
CA ALA A 226 -7.78 0.69 -15.17
C ALA A 226 -8.85 0.38 -16.23
N LEU A 227 -10.10 0.82 -16.02
CA LEU A 227 -11.17 0.71 -17.03
C LEU A 227 -10.93 1.60 -18.27
N GLN A 228 -9.94 2.49 -18.24
CA GLN A 228 -9.49 3.30 -19.39
C GLN A 228 -8.16 2.78 -19.98
N ASN A 229 -7.89 1.48 -19.89
CA ASN A 229 -6.70 0.82 -20.41
C ASN A 229 -5.37 1.29 -19.78
N LYS A 230 -5.38 1.68 -18.50
CA LYS A 230 -4.17 2.07 -17.76
C LYS A 230 -3.74 0.96 -16.81
N ASP A 231 -2.45 0.66 -16.78
CA ASP A 231 -1.85 -0.15 -15.72
C ASP A 231 -1.60 0.75 -14.51
N VAL A 232 -2.38 0.54 -13.44
CA VAL A 232 -2.38 1.38 -12.24
C VAL A 232 -1.65 0.68 -11.10
N LEU A 233 -0.72 1.38 -10.48
CA LEU A 233 -0.09 0.94 -9.24
C LEU A 233 -0.65 1.74 -8.06
N VAL A 234 -1.30 1.03 -7.16
CA VAL A 234 -1.81 1.57 -5.89
C VAL A 234 -0.76 1.38 -4.81
N LEU A 235 -0.44 2.46 -4.12
CA LEU A 235 0.48 2.48 -2.98
C LEU A 235 -0.25 2.97 -1.74
N LEU A 236 -0.39 2.13 -0.72
CA LEU A 236 -1.05 2.46 0.54
C LEU A 236 -0.06 2.46 1.69
N THR A 237 -0.15 3.46 2.58
CA THR A 237 0.66 3.59 3.80
C THR A 237 -0.08 4.37 4.87
N ASP A 238 -0.45 3.84 6.03
CA ASP A 238 -0.20 2.51 6.56
C ASP A 238 -1.55 1.80 6.84
N MET A 239 -1.67 0.54 6.44
CA MET A 239 -2.92 -0.23 6.64
C MET A 239 -3.16 -0.57 8.12
N THR A 240 -2.14 -0.54 8.96
CA THR A 240 -2.31 -0.67 10.42
C THR A 240 -2.98 0.57 10.98
N ASN A 241 -2.63 1.78 10.53
CA ASN A 241 -3.32 3.01 10.90
C ASN A 241 -4.79 3.01 10.44
N PHE A 242 -5.06 2.49 9.24
CA PHE A 242 -6.44 2.27 8.78
C PHE A 242 -7.22 1.35 9.74
N ALA A 243 -6.64 0.23 10.15
CA ALA A 243 -7.27 -0.70 11.09
C ALA A 243 -7.44 -0.09 12.48
N ASP A 244 -6.49 0.70 12.95
CA ASP A 244 -6.60 1.44 14.21
C ASP A 244 -7.71 2.50 14.16
N ALA A 245 -7.89 3.17 13.01
CA ALA A 245 -9.03 4.06 12.79
C ALA A 245 -10.37 3.30 12.87
N MET A 246 -10.46 2.11 12.26
CA MET A 246 -11.63 1.24 12.41
C MET A 246 -11.91 0.90 13.88
N LYS A 247 -10.86 0.53 14.64
CA LYS A 247 -10.96 0.21 16.06
C LYS A 247 -11.47 1.40 16.87
N GLU A 248 -10.95 2.59 16.62
CA GLU A 248 -11.41 3.83 17.31
C GLU A 248 -12.90 4.10 17.03
N ILE A 249 -13.34 3.97 15.78
CA ILE A 249 -14.74 4.16 15.41
C ILE A 249 -15.63 3.07 16.01
N ALA A 250 -15.20 1.80 16.00
CA ALA A 250 -15.95 0.70 16.61
C ALA A 250 -16.17 0.92 18.12
N ILE A 251 -15.17 1.46 18.83
CA ILE A 251 -15.29 1.82 20.25
C ILE A 251 -16.35 2.91 20.45
N THR A 252 -16.35 3.95 19.61
CA THR A 252 -17.35 5.03 19.71
C THR A 252 -18.77 4.58 19.38
N GLN A 253 -18.90 3.47 18.66
CA GLN A 253 -20.18 2.82 18.31
C GLN A 253 -20.60 1.74 19.34
N GLU A 254 -19.83 1.55 20.40
CA GLU A 254 -20.05 0.50 21.41
C GLU A 254 -20.14 -0.92 20.82
N GLN A 255 -19.40 -1.16 19.73
CA GLN A 255 -19.32 -2.49 19.14
C GLN A 255 -18.54 -3.44 20.05
N VAL A 256 -18.98 -4.70 20.10
CA VAL A 256 -18.27 -5.73 20.87
C VAL A 256 -16.89 -5.97 20.23
N PRO A 257 -15.80 -5.75 20.98
CA PRO A 257 -14.45 -5.92 20.42
C PRO A 257 -14.12 -7.41 20.25
N SER A 258 -13.35 -7.69 19.21
CA SER A 258 -12.72 -8.98 18.95
C SER A 258 -11.24 -8.96 19.41
N ASN A 259 -10.39 -9.75 18.77
CA ASN A 259 -8.98 -9.89 19.11
C ASN A 259 -8.25 -8.54 19.18
N ARG A 260 -7.56 -8.27 20.29
CA ARG A 260 -6.81 -7.02 20.59
C ARG A 260 -7.64 -5.74 20.43
N GLY A 261 -8.97 -5.83 20.55
CA GLY A 261 -9.87 -4.68 20.48
C GLY A 261 -10.27 -4.25 19.08
N TYR A 262 -9.88 -4.97 18.04
CA TYR A 262 -10.35 -4.72 16.68
C TYR A 262 -11.80 -5.17 16.49
N PRO A 263 -12.55 -4.57 15.54
CA PRO A 263 -13.90 -5.03 15.23
C PRO A 263 -13.89 -6.44 14.62
N GLY A 264 -14.98 -7.19 14.79
CA GLY A 264 -15.06 -8.58 14.35
C GLY A 264 -15.01 -8.77 12.83
N ASP A 265 -15.27 -7.72 12.07
CA ASP A 265 -15.25 -7.70 10.61
C ASP A 265 -13.92 -7.22 10.00
N LEU A 266 -12.85 -7.05 10.81
CA LEU A 266 -11.54 -6.58 10.35
C LEU A 266 -11.05 -7.33 9.09
N TYR A 267 -11.14 -8.67 9.09
CA TYR A 267 -10.75 -9.48 7.94
C TYR A 267 -11.52 -9.08 6.67
N SER A 268 -12.85 -8.98 6.78
CA SER A 268 -13.72 -8.66 5.65
C SER A 268 -13.47 -7.25 5.12
N GLN A 269 -13.17 -6.30 6.02
CA GLN A 269 -12.86 -4.92 5.65
C GLN A 269 -11.53 -4.81 4.91
N LEU A 270 -10.50 -5.52 5.37
CA LEU A 270 -9.22 -5.61 4.66
C LEU A 270 -9.39 -6.33 3.31
N ALA A 271 -10.05 -7.49 3.31
CA ALA A 271 -10.26 -8.29 2.12
C ALA A 271 -11.02 -7.53 1.02
N ALA A 272 -12.09 -6.80 1.37
CA ALA A 272 -12.88 -6.02 0.42
C ALA A 272 -12.03 -4.99 -0.35
N ARG A 273 -10.99 -4.45 0.27
CA ARG A 273 -10.07 -3.49 -0.34
C ARG A 273 -8.99 -4.17 -1.16
N TYR A 274 -8.33 -5.18 -0.62
CA TYR A 274 -7.30 -5.93 -1.36
C TYR A 274 -7.87 -6.66 -2.58
N GLU A 275 -9.11 -7.16 -2.53
CA GLU A 275 -9.79 -7.83 -3.66
C GLU A 275 -10.12 -6.89 -4.83
N LYS A 276 -9.90 -5.60 -4.71
CA LYS A 276 -9.98 -4.64 -5.82
C LYS A 276 -8.75 -4.69 -6.75
N ALA A 277 -7.66 -5.34 -6.36
CA ALA A 277 -6.57 -5.67 -7.27
C ALA A 277 -7.07 -6.57 -8.39
N VAL A 278 -6.80 -6.22 -9.64
CA VAL A 278 -7.42 -6.86 -10.81
C VAL A 278 -6.57 -6.66 -12.07
N ASP A 279 -6.55 -7.65 -12.95
CA ASP A 279 -6.19 -7.52 -14.37
C ASP A 279 -7.47 -7.74 -15.18
N PHE A 280 -7.89 -6.74 -15.97
CA PHE A 280 -9.11 -6.81 -16.74
C PHE A 280 -8.86 -7.45 -18.10
N ALA A 281 -9.78 -8.30 -18.58
CA ALA A 281 -9.64 -9.04 -19.83
C ALA A 281 -9.42 -8.13 -21.06
N ASP A 282 -10.09 -6.99 -21.10
CA ASP A 282 -10.09 -6.08 -22.25
C ASP A 282 -9.74 -4.64 -21.86
N SER A 283 -8.99 -4.46 -20.77
CA SER A 283 -8.64 -3.14 -20.28
C SER A 283 -7.29 -3.15 -19.52
N GLY A 284 -7.07 -2.20 -18.62
CA GLY A 284 -5.86 -2.12 -17.80
C GLY A 284 -5.95 -2.95 -16.52
N SER A 285 -5.13 -2.60 -15.54
CA SER A 285 -4.97 -3.36 -14.31
C SER A 285 -4.84 -2.48 -13.07
N VAL A 286 -5.11 -3.05 -11.90
CA VAL A 286 -4.84 -2.47 -10.59
C VAL A 286 -3.93 -3.41 -9.80
N THR A 287 -2.72 -2.99 -9.51
CA THR A 287 -1.74 -3.68 -8.66
C THR A 287 -1.65 -2.94 -7.32
N VAL A 288 -1.60 -3.66 -6.21
CA VAL A 288 -1.65 -3.05 -4.86
C VAL A 288 -0.41 -3.41 -4.05
N LEU A 289 0.33 -2.41 -3.60
CA LEU A 289 1.36 -2.52 -2.58
C LEU A 289 0.93 -1.71 -1.35
N ALA A 290 0.86 -2.35 -0.20
CA ALA A 290 0.36 -1.72 1.00
C ALA A 290 1.30 -1.93 2.19
N VAL A 291 1.86 -0.85 2.73
CA VAL A 291 2.59 -0.91 4.00
C VAL A 291 1.63 -1.36 5.10
N THR A 292 2.08 -2.31 5.88
CA THR A 292 1.41 -2.81 7.06
C THR A 292 2.43 -2.91 8.18
N THR A 293 2.41 -1.95 9.08
CA THR A 293 3.34 -1.96 10.22
C THR A 293 2.94 -3.04 11.23
N MET A 294 3.96 -3.65 11.83
CA MET A 294 3.84 -4.71 12.83
C MET A 294 4.16 -4.16 14.21
N PRO A 295 3.16 -3.85 15.04
CA PRO A 295 3.42 -3.41 16.42
C PRO A 295 4.21 -4.47 17.20
N GLY A 296 5.36 -4.05 17.76
CA GLY A 296 6.24 -4.96 18.52
C GLY A 296 6.99 -5.99 17.68
N ASP A 297 7.15 -5.79 16.38
CA ASP A 297 7.71 -6.76 15.41
C ASP A 297 6.93 -8.11 15.41
N ASP A 298 5.63 -8.04 15.72
CA ASP A 298 4.74 -9.19 15.88
C ASP A 298 3.90 -9.41 14.61
N VAL A 299 4.32 -10.35 13.77
CA VAL A 299 3.59 -10.76 12.57
C VAL A 299 2.24 -11.43 12.88
N THR A 300 2.04 -11.93 14.12
CA THR A 300 0.78 -12.51 14.58
C THR A 300 -0.22 -11.48 15.11
N HIS A 301 0.15 -10.19 15.06
CA HIS A 301 -0.78 -9.11 15.33
C HIS A 301 -1.95 -9.16 14.33
N PRO A 302 -3.23 -8.90 14.74
CA PRO A 302 -4.41 -9.11 13.90
C PRO A 302 -4.34 -8.50 12.49
N VAL A 303 -3.70 -7.33 12.35
CA VAL A 303 -3.63 -6.66 11.04
C VAL A 303 -2.67 -7.35 10.08
N PRO A 304 -1.37 -7.54 10.39
CA PRO A 304 -0.47 -8.29 9.52
C PRO A 304 -0.90 -9.76 9.34
N ASP A 305 -1.41 -10.43 10.37
CA ASP A 305 -1.87 -11.82 10.28
C ASP A 305 -3.01 -11.97 9.27
N ASN A 306 -4.09 -11.19 9.40
CA ASN A 306 -5.19 -11.19 8.44
C ASN A 306 -4.73 -10.81 7.03
N THR A 307 -3.84 -9.82 6.92
CA THR A 307 -3.31 -9.38 5.62
C THR A 307 -2.53 -10.51 4.94
N GLY A 308 -1.77 -11.29 5.67
CA GLY A 308 -1.02 -12.44 5.15
C GLY A 308 -1.90 -13.53 4.54
N TYR A 309 -3.13 -13.74 5.06
CA TYR A 309 -4.10 -14.68 4.49
C TYR A 309 -4.79 -14.15 3.23
N ILE A 310 -5.00 -12.82 3.14
CA ILE A 310 -5.72 -12.19 2.03
C ILE A 310 -4.85 -12.05 0.78
N THR A 311 -3.54 -11.87 0.95
CA THR A 311 -2.61 -11.44 -0.09
C THR A 311 -1.81 -12.59 -0.72
N GLU A 312 -1.19 -12.35 -1.88
CA GLU A 312 -0.42 -13.36 -2.61
C GLU A 312 1.09 -13.30 -2.31
N GLY A 313 1.45 -13.07 -1.06
CA GLY A 313 2.82 -13.00 -0.57
C GLY A 313 3.04 -11.77 0.31
N GLN A 314 4.29 -11.40 0.53
CA GLN A 314 4.68 -10.23 1.32
C GLN A 314 6.10 -9.78 1.00
N TYR A 315 6.38 -8.52 1.23
CA TYR A 315 7.74 -8.00 1.34
C TYR A 315 8.01 -7.63 2.80
N TYR A 316 9.18 -7.99 3.31
CA TYR A 316 9.66 -7.54 4.62
C TYR A 316 10.70 -6.45 4.42
N LEU A 317 10.46 -5.28 5.02
CA LEU A 317 11.46 -4.21 5.12
C LEU A 317 12.07 -4.24 6.52
N LYS A 318 13.36 -4.51 6.59
CA LYS A 318 14.12 -4.61 7.85
C LYS A 318 15.52 -4.06 7.68
N GLY A 319 15.94 -3.18 8.61
CA GLY A 319 17.23 -2.50 8.52
C GLY A 319 17.38 -1.65 7.25
N GLY A 320 16.30 -1.01 6.78
CA GLY A 320 16.28 -0.21 5.57
C GLY A 320 16.41 -1.01 4.26
N ARG A 321 16.18 -2.33 4.27
CA ARG A 321 16.34 -3.21 3.10
C ARG A 321 15.18 -4.19 2.97
N ILE A 322 14.84 -4.56 1.75
CA ILE A 322 13.91 -5.68 1.51
C ILE A 322 14.65 -6.97 1.86
N GLU A 323 14.17 -7.66 2.89
CA GLU A 323 14.76 -8.88 3.41
C GLU A 323 14.39 -10.07 2.52
N PRO A 324 15.35 -10.80 1.93
CA PRO A 324 15.07 -11.81 0.92
C PRO A 324 14.44 -13.10 1.45
N PHE A 325 14.69 -13.47 2.72
CA PHE A 325 14.24 -14.76 3.27
C PHE A 325 12.79 -14.72 3.75
N GLY A 326 12.34 -13.59 4.31
CA GLY A 326 10.95 -13.38 4.73
C GLY A 326 10.06 -12.90 3.60
N SER A 327 10.64 -12.33 2.54
CA SER A 327 9.89 -11.81 1.39
C SER A 327 9.51 -12.93 0.42
N LEU A 328 8.28 -12.88 -0.09
CA LEU A 328 7.74 -13.90 -0.97
C LEU A 328 6.72 -13.29 -1.95
N SER A 329 6.87 -13.57 -3.23
CA SER A 329 5.81 -13.39 -4.23
C SER A 329 5.32 -14.77 -4.69
N ARG A 330 4.08 -15.12 -4.35
CA ARG A 330 3.49 -16.43 -4.71
C ARG A 330 3.17 -16.52 -6.21
N LEU A 331 2.92 -15.38 -6.85
CA LEU A 331 2.59 -15.33 -8.28
C LEU A 331 3.81 -15.24 -9.20
N LYS A 332 5.03 -15.10 -8.66
CA LYS A 332 6.26 -15.01 -9.49
C LYS A 332 6.42 -16.17 -10.49
N GLN A 333 5.90 -17.35 -10.15
CA GLN A 333 5.92 -18.50 -11.05
C GLN A 333 5.11 -18.30 -12.35
N ASN A 334 4.10 -17.41 -12.34
CA ASN A 334 3.26 -17.13 -13.52
C ASN A 334 4.01 -16.33 -14.59
N VAL A 335 5.14 -15.72 -14.22
CA VAL A 335 6.02 -14.98 -15.12
C VAL A 335 7.36 -15.70 -15.37
N ASN A 336 7.56 -16.86 -14.75
CA ASN A 336 8.72 -17.72 -15.04
C ASN A 336 8.74 -18.10 -16.53
N GLY A 337 9.92 -18.00 -17.15
CA GLY A 337 10.09 -18.25 -18.58
C GLY A 337 9.75 -17.07 -19.50
N LYS A 338 9.23 -15.95 -18.92
CA LYS A 338 9.02 -14.69 -19.64
C LYS A 338 10.14 -13.67 -19.40
N THR A 339 11.12 -14.04 -18.60
CA THR A 339 12.33 -13.27 -18.30
C THR A 339 13.55 -13.97 -18.89
N ARG A 340 14.72 -13.36 -18.79
CA ARG A 340 15.97 -13.94 -19.30
C ARG A 340 16.20 -15.35 -18.71
N ARG A 341 16.70 -16.29 -19.52
CA ARG A 341 16.76 -17.73 -19.17
C ARG A 341 17.61 -18.05 -17.92
N ASP A 342 18.56 -17.19 -17.59
CA ASP A 342 19.42 -17.33 -16.41
C ASP A 342 18.80 -16.79 -15.11
N HIS A 343 17.73 -15.99 -15.21
CA HIS A 343 17.15 -15.26 -14.08
C HIS A 343 16.94 -16.15 -12.86
N ARG A 344 16.19 -17.26 -13.02
CA ARG A 344 15.87 -18.15 -11.89
C ARG A 344 17.13 -18.79 -11.27
N ALA A 345 18.03 -19.29 -12.10
CA ALA A 345 19.22 -19.99 -11.62
C ALA A 345 20.19 -19.04 -10.92
N LEU A 346 20.35 -17.83 -11.47
CA LEU A 346 21.18 -16.79 -10.87
C LEU A 346 20.60 -16.34 -9.51
N MET A 347 19.30 -16.05 -9.47
CA MET A 347 18.58 -15.70 -8.23
C MET A 347 18.78 -16.77 -7.16
N ASP A 348 18.49 -18.04 -7.48
CA ASP A 348 18.60 -19.16 -6.53
C ASP A 348 20.05 -19.33 -6.02
N GLY A 349 21.04 -19.16 -6.91
CA GLY A 349 22.47 -19.20 -6.57
C GLY A 349 22.87 -18.06 -5.63
N MET A 350 22.47 -16.85 -5.95
CA MET A 350 22.78 -15.66 -5.13
C MET A 350 22.15 -15.71 -3.74
N ILE A 351 20.87 -16.13 -3.62
CA ILE A 351 20.20 -16.27 -2.31
C ILE A 351 20.85 -17.35 -1.46
N ARG A 352 21.21 -18.50 -2.04
CA ARG A 352 21.93 -19.56 -1.31
C ARG A 352 23.27 -19.04 -0.76
N LEU A 353 24.06 -18.37 -1.57
CA LEU A 353 25.33 -17.78 -1.12
C LEU A 353 25.12 -16.69 -0.07
N TYR A 354 24.04 -15.92 -0.18
CA TYR A 354 23.69 -14.94 0.83
C TYR A 354 23.27 -15.58 2.17
N SER A 355 22.59 -16.73 2.16
CA SER A 355 22.33 -17.50 3.38
C SER A 355 23.65 -17.94 4.04
N SER A 356 24.58 -18.50 3.26
CA SER A 356 25.89 -18.88 3.77
C SER A 356 26.70 -17.68 4.28
N TYR A 357 26.58 -16.51 3.66
CA TYR A 357 27.17 -15.29 4.19
C TYR A 357 26.60 -14.91 5.57
N LYS A 358 25.29 -14.99 5.78
CA LYS A 358 24.68 -14.69 7.10
C LYS A 358 25.20 -15.62 8.18
N GLU A 359 25.29 -16.91 7.90
CA GLU A 359 25.88 -17.88 8.84
C GLU A 359 27.36 -17.57 9.12
N THR A 360 28.11 -17.20 8.09
CA THR A 360 29.53 -16.81 8.24
C THR A 360 29.68 -15.53 9.06
N LEU A 361 28.80 -14.57 8.89
CA LEU A 361 28.79 -13.32 9.66
C LEU A 361 28.54 -13.60 11.16
N GLU A 362 27.63 -14.52 11.49
CA GLU A 362 27.38 -14.97 12.86
C GLU A 362 28.63 -15.64 13.45
N LYS A 363 29.27 -16.57 12.72
CA LYS A 363 30.54 -17.19 13.13
C LYS A 363 31.62 -16.14 13.43
N LYS A 364 31.76 -15.16 12.54
CA LYS A 364 32.71 -14.05 12.73
C LYS A 364 32.42 -13.25 14.01
N ASN A 365 31.14 -12.92 14.25
CA ASN A 365 30.72 -12.19 15.45
C ASN A 365 30.94 -12.96 16.74
N MET A 366 30.90 -14.31 16.65
CA MET A 366 31.24 -15.21 17.77
C MET A 366 32.76 -15.41 17.97
N GLY A 367 33.60 -14.82 17.13
CA GLY A 367 35.06 -14.88 17.24
C GLY A 367 35.70 -16.13 16.66
N PHE A 368 35.00 -16.91 15.84
CA PHE A 368 35.60 -18.09 15.17
C PHE A 368 36.60 -17.67 14.10
N SER A 369 37.61 -18.51 13.86
CA SER A 369 38.55 -18.33 12.76
C SER A 369 37.85 -18.45 11.40
N MET A 370 38.22 -17.57 10.46
CA MET A 370 37.65 -17.58 9.11
C MET A 370 38.51 -18.37 8.14
N SER A 371 37.89 -19.26 7.38
CA SER A 371 38.51 -19.95 6.24
C SER A 371 38.57 -19.02 5.02
N ARG A 372 39.34 -19.43 4.01
CA ARG A 372 39.37 -18.72 2.71
C ARG A 372 38.00 -18.65 2.03
N TRP A 373 37.14 -19.65 2.25
CA TRP A 373 35.76 -19.63 1.78
C TRP A 373 34.91 -18.61 2.54
N ASP A 374 35.06 -18.55 3.86
CA ASP A 374 34.36 -17.56 4.67
C ASP A 374 34.73 -16.12 4.28
N GLU A 375 35.99 -15.85 3.95
CA GLU A 375 36.43 -14.55 3.45
C GLU A 375 35.77 -14.16 2.13
N LYS A 376 35.61 -15.14 1.18
CA LYS A 376 34.87 -14.93 -0.07
C LYS A 376 33.41 -14.59 0.19
N LEU A 377 32.76 -15.33 1.11
CA LEU A 377 31.37 -15.11 1.48
C LEU A 377 31.17 -13.73 2.12
N LEU A 378 32.07 -13.29 3.02
CA LEU A 378 32.03 -11.98 3.62
C LEU A 378 32.17 -10.85 2.58
N LYS A 379 33.06 -11.01 1.61
CA LYS A 379 33.21 -10.08 0.48
C LYS A 379 31.92 -10.04 -0.33
N TYR A 380 31.38 -11.20 -0.71
CA TYR A 380 30.17 -11.34 -1.49
C TYR A 380 28.96 -10.66 -0.81
N GLY A 381 28.71 -10.98 0.46
CA GLY A 381 27.57 -10.43 1.18
C GLY A 381 27.62 -8.90 1.29
N THR A 382 28.81 -8.35 1.54
CA THR A 382 29.02 -6.89 1.56
C THR A 382 28.70 -6.24 0.22
N MET A 383 29.16 -6.86 -0.90
CA MET A 383 28.86 -6.37 -2.24
C MET A 383 27.39 -6.52 -2.60
N PHE A 384 26.78 -7.65 -2.28
CA PHE A 384 25.37 -7.92 -2.50
C PHE A 384 24.48 -6.91 -1.78
N GLU A 385 24.72 -6.70 -0.47
CA GLU A 385 23.97 -5.73 0.33
C GLU A 385 24.11 -4.29 -0.22
N LYS A 386 25.30 -3.88 -0.62
CA LYS A 386 25.54 -2.53 -1.14
C LYS A 386 24.99 -2.30 -2.54
N LYS A 387 25.14 -3.28 -3.45
CA LYS A 387 24.85 -3.11 -4.88
C LYS A 387 23.45 -3.56 -5.28
N MET A 388 22.81 -4.47 -4.50
CA MET A 388 21.48 -5.02 -4.81
C MET A 388 20.40 -4.63 -3.82
N MET A 389 20.74 -4.55 -2.51
CA MET A 389 19.73 -4.37 -1.45
C MET A 389 19.55 -2.93 -1.00
N ASP A 390 20.47 -2.04 -1.35
CA ASP A 390 20.37 -0.63 -0.95
C ASP A 390 19.16 0.03 -1.64
N LEU A 391 18.36 0.79 -0.88
CA LEU A 391 17.15 1.44 -1.41
C LEU A 391 17.45 2.50 -2.50
N SER A 392 18.68 2.96 -2.63
CA SER A 392 19.07 3.90 -3.70
C SER A 392 19.31 3.24 -5.04
N VAL A 393 19.39 1.89 -5.10
CA VAL A 393 19.66 1.15 -6.34
C VAL A 393 18.45 1.24 -7.27
N ASN A 394 18.72 1.61 -8.53
CA ASN A 394 17.74 1.73 -9.60
C ASN A 394 18.33 1.03 -10.84
N LEU A 395 17.90 -0.19 -11.10
CA LEU A 395 18.37 -1.04 -12.17
C LEU A 395 17.20 -1.76 -12.82
N THR A 396 17.19 -1.81 -14.13
CA THR A 396 16.30 -2.71 -14.85
C THR A 396 16.60 -4.17 -14.47
N LEU A 397 15.67 -5.07 -14.73
CA LEU A 397 15.89 -6.51 -14.46
C LEU A 397 17.15 -7.02 -15.18
N GLU A 398 17.35 -6.63 -16.43
CA GLU A 398 18.47 -7.03 -17.25
C GLU A 398 19.81 -6.55 -16.68
N GLU A 399 19.89 -5.28 -16.27
CA GLU A 399 21.07 -4.71 -15.60
C GLU A 399 21.33 -5.37 -14.24
N ALA A 400 20.26 -5.67 -13.48
CA ALA A 400 20.39 -6.36 -12.19
C ALA A 400 20.92 -7.79 -12.37
N LEU A 401 20.50 -8.51 -13.42
CA LEU A 401 21.01 -9.84 -13.75
C LEU A 401 22.50 -9.78 -14.15
N ASP A 402 22.89 -8.81 -14.97
CA ASP A 402 24.29 -8.64 -15.37
C ASP A 402 25.16 -8.29 -14.16
N LEU A 403 24.74 -7.36 -13.34
CA LEU A 403 25.41 -7.03 -12.08
C LEU A 403 25.51 -8.23 -11.13
N GLY A 404 24.50 -9.09 -11.11
CA GLY A 404 24.52 -10.35 -10.33
C GLY A 404 25.68 -11.26 -10.74
N TRP A 405 25.87 -11.44 -12.06
CA TRP A 405 27.01 -12.20 -12.59
C TRP A 405 28.35 -11.55 -12.27
N GLU A 406 28.45 -10.22 -12.36
CA GLU A 406 29.67 -9.47 -12.01
C GLU A 406 30.03 -9.67 -10.53
N ILE A 407 29.06 -9.55 -9.61
CA ILE A 407 29.28 -9.77 -8.18
C ILE A 407 29.78 -11.19 -7.91
N LEU A 408 29.18 -12.20 -8.57
CA LEU A 408 29.63 -13.58 -8.44
C LEU A 408 31.07 -13.77 -8.96
N ALA A 409 31.39 -13.22 -10.13
CA ALA A 409 32.71 -13.33 -10.75
C ALA A 409 33.82 -12.62 -9.96
N ASP A 410 33.48 -11.56 -9.23
CA ASP A 410 34.42 -10.85 -8.36
C ASP A 410 34.76 -11.62 -7.07
N CYS A 411 33.90 -12.53 -6.65
CA CYS A 411 34.03 -13.24 -5.38
C CYS A 411 34.38 -14.72 -5.51
N PHE A 412 33.90 -15.38 -6.58
CA PHE A 412 33.95 -16.83 -6.71
C PHE A 412 34.51 -17.29 -8.06
N GLN A 413 34.87 -18.58 -8.15
CA GLN A 413 35.05 -19.28 -9.40
C GLN A 413 33.70 -19.85 -9.88
N LYS A 414 33.61 -20.19 -11.19
CA LYS A 414 32.36 -20.68 -11.82
C LYS A 414 31.75 -21.89 -11.10
N ASP A 415 32.60 -22.86 -10.76
CA ASP A 415 32.24 -24.12 -10.09
C ASP A 415 31.82 -23.92 -8.63
N GLU A 416 32.29 -22.86 -7.97
CA GLU A 416 31.93 -22.54 -6.59
C GLU A 416 30.51 -21.99 -6.44
N THR A 417 29.90 -21.48 -7.52
CA THR A 417 28.55 -20.87 -7.47
C THR A 417 27.43 -21.88 -7.44
N GLY A 418 27.68 -23.13 -7.85
CA GLY A 418 26.68 -24.19 -7.98
C GLY A 418 25.60 -23.90 -9.03
N ILE A 419 25.82 -22.93 -9.92
CA ILE A 419 24.97 -22.64 -11.08
C ILE A 419 25.40 -23.56 -12.22
N LYS A 420 24.45 -24.00 -13.05
CA LYS A 420 24.70 -24.90 -14.19
C LYS A 420 25.75 -24.36 -15.14
N SER A 421 26.60 -25.26 -15.66
CA SER A 421 27.76 -24.92 -16.49
C SER A 421 27.39 -24.25 -17.81
N ASP A 422 26.22 -24.57 -18.40
CA ASP A 422 25.76 -23.94 -19.64
C ASP A 422 25.45 -22.45 -19.41
N LEU A 423 24.84 -22.10 -18.29
CA LEU A 423 24.55 -20.70 -17.93
C LEU A 423 25.83 -19.94 -17.56
N THR A 424 26.75 -20.57 -16.79
CA THR A 424 28.03 -19.93 -16.46
C THR A 424 28.94 -19.79 -17.71
N ALA A 425 28.80 -20.64 -18.71
CA ALA A 425 29.52 -20.49 -19.97
C ALA A 425 29.03 -19.30 -20.79
N GLU A 426 27.72 -19.04 -20.78
CA GLU A 426 27.07 -18.00 -21.55
C GLU A 426 27.13 -16.62 -20.88
N PHE A 427 26.79 -16.53 -19.61
CA PHE A 427 26.54 -15.26 -18.90
C PHE A 427 27.70 -14.80 -18.01
N TRP A 428 28.69 -15.66 -17.73
CA TRP A 428 29.83 -15.25 -16.91
C TRP A 428 30.62 -14.15 -17.56
N PRO A 429 30.97 -13.05 -16.84
CA PRO A 429 31.72 -11.94 -17.41
C PRO A 429 33.04 -12.40 -18.01
N LYS A 430 33.30 -12.01 -19.25
CA LYS A 430 34.61 -12.19 -19.86
C LYS A 430 35.55 -11.13 -19.29
N LYS A 431 36.57 -11.57 -18.57
CA LYS A 431 37.66 -10.69 -18.12
C LYS A 431 38.51 -10.23 -19.28
#